data_48983d81a953d165eeeea7770c408dec
#
_entry.id   48983d81a953d165eeeea7770c408dec
#
_cell.length_a   1.000
_cell.length_b   1.000
_cell.length_c   1.000
_cell.angle_alpha   90.00
_cell.angle_beta   90.00
_cell.angle_gamma   90.00
#
_symmetry.space_group_name_H-M   'P 1'
#
loop_
_entity.id
_entity.type
_entity.pdbx_description
1 polymer ?
#
loop_
_entity_poly.entity_id
_entity_poly.type
_entity_poly.pdbx_seq_one_letter_code
_entity_poly.pdbx_strand_id
1 'polypeptide(L)'
;ILYHWRVHENSTAASSGSKTYTVQSGKKALEAHLSRMNIKGKVYEAEFAPNFFKIEYDLFKTPLVSIVIANKDHKEDLKRCLDSLKKSSYKNYEIIIVENNSSDNEIFEYYSEITKDGNIRVVNWRETGFNYSSINNLGVRESKGEYIILLNNDTEVINDNWIEELLSIAQFDNVGIVGAKLYYPDDTIQHAGVVIGMLGI
;
A
#
# COMPACT_ATOMS: atom_id res chain seq x y z
N ILE A 1 -26.79 30.21 14.71
CA ILE A 1 -26.01 29.33 15.62
C ILE A 1 -26.99 28.63 16.54
N LEU A 2 -27.08 27.31 16.46
CA LEU A 2 -28.03 26.50 17.21
C LEU A 2 -27.46 25.89 18.50
N TYR A 3 -26.16 25.99 18.70
CA TYR A 3 -25.46 25.38 19.82
C TYR A 3 -24.30 26.24 20.31
N HIS A 4 -24.21 26.44 21.65
CA HIS A 4 -23.13 27.13 22.31
C HIS A 4 -22.44 26.18 23.28
N TRP A 5 -21.14 25.93 23.09
CA TRP A 5 -20.32 25.14 24.00
C TRP A 5 -19.74 26.03 25.08
N ARG A 6 -20.15 25.80 26.31
CA ARG A 6 -19.58 26.51 27.45
C ARG A 6 -18.27 25.83 27.90
N VAL A 7 -17.18 26.58 27.83
CA VAL A 7 -15.89 26.14 28.37
C VAL A 7 -15.75 26.65 29.81
N HIS A 8 -15.34 25.82 30.74
CA HIS A 8 -15.02 26.15 32.13
C HIS A 8 -13.80 25.32 32.58
N GLU A 9 -13.20 25.68 33.74
CA GLU A 9 -11.95 25.08 34.23
C GLU A 9 -11.99 23.54 34.33
N ASN A 10 -13.16 22.96 34.62
CA ASN A 10 -13.37 21.51 34.67
C ASN A 10 -13.92 20.95 33.35
N SER A 11 -13.89 21.72 32.27
CA SER A 11 -14.37 21.27 30.97
C SER A 11 -13.41 20.22 30.39
N THR A 12 -13.98 19.11 29.95
CA THR A 12 -13.23 18.04 29.31
C THR A 12 -12.66 18.41 27.94
N ALA A 13 -13.04 19.58 27.42
CA ALA A 13 -12.52 20.17 26.19
C ALA A 13 -11.35 21.16 26.46
N ALA A 14 -11.01 21.43 27.73
CA ALA A 14 -9.97 22.41 28.04
C ALA A 14 -8.55 21.92 27.71
N SER A 15 -8.28 20.61 27.82
CA SER A 15 -6.99 20.03 27.40
C SER A 15 -7.15 18.54 27.12
N SER A 16 -6.28 18.00 26.24
CA SER A 16 -6.20 16.56 25.95
C SER A 16 -5.82 15.71 27.18
N GLY A 17 -5.18 16.34 28.19
CA GLY A 17 -4.79 15.68 29.46
C GLY A 17 -5.88 15.63 30.53
N SER A 18 -7.02 16.31 30.33
CA SER A 18 -8.09 16.39 31.34
C SER A 18 -8.83 15.08 31.59
N LYS A 19 -8.63 14.06 30.73
CA LYS A 19 -9.23 12.73 30.87
C LYS A 19 -8.27 11.64 30.46
N THR A 20 -7.48 11.15 31.39
CA THR A 20 -6.54 10.03 31.15
C THR A 20 -7.23 8.72 30.71
N TYR A 21 -8.53 8.57 31.01
CA TYR A 21 -9.30 7.37 30.66
C TYR A 21 -9.83 7.37 29.21
N THR A 22 -9.80 8.50 28.47
CA THR A 22 -10.41 8.60 27.14
C THR A 22 -9.73 7.68 26.13
N VAL A 23 -8.41 7.62 26.15
CA VAL A 23 -7.61 6.73 25.31
C VAL A 23 -7.97 5.28 25.54
N GLN A 24 -7.98 4.84 26.81
CA GLN A 24 -8.33 3.45 27.14
C GLN A 24 -9.78 3.11 26.76
N SER A 25 -10.70 4.06 26.97
CA SER A 25 -12.11 3.87 26.60
C SER A 25 -12.28 3.79 25.08
N GLY A 26 -11.57 4.64 24.31
CA GLY A 26 -11.56 4.59 22.86
C GLY A 26 -11.01 3.26 22.34
N LYS A 27 -9.87 2.83 22.87
CA LYS A 27 -9.28 1.53 22.52
C LYS A 27 -10.24 0.38 22.77
N LYS A 28 -10.83 0.30 23.99
CA LYS A 28 -11.80 -0.74 24.34
C LYS A 28 -13.04 -0.71 23.46
N ALA A 29 -13.52 0.46 23.06
CA ALA A 29 -14.66 0.59 22.16
C ALA A 29 -14.36 0.00 20.78
N LEU A 30 -13.16 0.25 20.23
CA LEU A 30 -12.71 -0.33 18.96
C LEU A 30 -12.51 -1.85 19.08
N GLU A 31 -11.85 -2.33 20.12
CA GLU A 31 -11.68 -3.77 20.38
C GLU A 31 -13.04 -4.49 20.50
N ALA A 32 -13.99 -3.89 21.23
CA ALA A 32 -15.35 -4.42 21.34
C ALA A 32 -16.10 -4.38 20.01
N HIS A 33 -15.86 -3.37 19.15
CA HIS A 33 -16.42 -3.33 17.80
C HIS A 33 -15.86 -4.47 16.93
N LEU A 34 -14.54 -4.65 16.90
CA LEU A 34 -13.90 -5.75 16.17
C LEU A 34 -14.47 -7.11 16.61
N SER A 35 -14.62 -7.32 17.91
CA SER A 35 -15.20 -8.55 18.46
C SER A 35 -16.64 -8.76 17.99
N ARG A 36 -17.51 -7.73 18.03
CA ARG A 36 -18.90 -7.82 17.56
C ARG A 36 -19.00 -8.14 16.07
N MET A 37 -18.06 -7.61 15.28
CA MET A 37 -18.01 -7.85 13.83
C MET A 37 -17.28 -9.15 13.47
N ASN A 38 -16.79 -9.90 14.49
CA ASN A 38 -15.96 -11.09 14.28
C ASN A 38 -14.72 -10.84 13.40
N ILE A 39 -14.14 -9.63 13.52
CA ILE A 39 -12.93 -9.22 12.82
C ILE A 39 -11.75 -9.39 13.77
N LYS A 40 -10.74 -10.14 13.35
CA LYS A 40 -9.49 -10.28 14.10
C LYS A 40 -8.55 -9.12 13.80
N GLY A 41 -7.92 -8.59 14.84
CA GLY A 41 -6.97 -7.49 14.72
C GLY A 41 -6.60 -6.92 16.06
N LYS A 42 -5.61 -6.02 16.07
CA LYS A 42 -5.10 -5.34 17.26
C LYS A 42 -5.27 -3.84 17.11
N VAL A 43 -5.61 -3.18 18.23
CA VAL A 43 -5.78 -1.73 18.28
C VAL A 43 -4.60 -1.12 18.99
N TYR A 44 -3.91 -0.21 18.35
CA TYR A 44 -2.79 0.55 18.89
C TYR A 44 -3.13 2.04 18.95
N GLU A 45 -2.67 2.72 20.00
CA GLU A 45 -2.71 4.18 20.03
C GLU A 45 -1.65 4.74 19.08
N ALA A 46 -2.00 5.80 18.35
CA ALA A 46 -1.04 6.50 17.50
C ALA A 46 -0.09 7.35 18.38
N GLU A 47 1.21 7.10 18.30
CA GLU A 47 2.23 7.77 19.12
C GLU A 47 2.21 9.31 18.98
N PHE A 48 1.87 9.81 17.78
CA PHE A 48 1.89 11.24 17.45
C PHE A 48 0.59 11.98 17.77
N ALA A 49 -0.51 11.27 18.10
CA ALA A 49 -1.82 11.89 18.30
C ALA A 49 -2.67 11.11 19.32
N PRO A 50 -2.82 11.62 20.55
CA PRO A 50 -3.68 11.03 21.58
C PRO A 50 -5.13 10.88 21.05
N ASN A 51 -5.79 9.77 21.39
CA ASN A 51 -7.12 9.36 20.92
C ASN A 51 -7.24 9.05 19.40
N PHE A 52 -6.13 8.99 18.68
CA PHE A 52 -6.09 8.36 17.37
C PHE A 52 -5.57 6.94 17.49
N PHE A 53 -6.11 6.03 16.69
CA PHE A 53 -5.81 4.61 16.79
C PHE A 53 -5.47 4.03 15.42
N LYS A 54 -4.47 3.16 15.38
CA LYS A 54 -4.20 2.26 14.25
C LYS A 54 -4.83 0.91 14.58
N ILE A 55 -5.52 0.33 13.61
CA ILE A 55 -5.98 -1.06 13.69
C ILE A 55 -5.13 -1.87 12.72
N GLU A 56 -4.45 -2.88 13.25
CA GLU A 56 -3.78 -3.90 12.45
C GLU A 56 -4.71 -5.10 12.35
N TYR A 57 -5.27 -5.32 11.17
CA TYR A 57 -6.14 -6.45 10.91
C TYR A 57 -5.31 -7.71 10.61
N ASP A 58 -5.66 -8.83 11.24
CA ASP A 58 -5.09 -10.11 10.87
C ASP A 58 -5.51 -10.48 9.45
N LEU A 59 -4.61 -11.07 8.68
CA LEU A 59 -4.95 -11.57 7.36
C LEU A 59 -5.88 -12.79 7.49
N PHE A 60 -6.93 -12.84 6.68
CA PHE A 60 -7.85 -13.98 6.63
C PHE A 60 -7.19 -15.21 6.00
N LYS A 61 -6.29 -14.97 5.04
CA LYS A 61 -5.52 -15.95 4.30
C LYS A 61 -4.24 -15.31 3.77
N THR A 62 -3.37 -16.12 3.22
CA THR A 62 -2.14 -15.67 2.54
C THR A 62 -2.26 -15.89 1.02
N PRO A 63 -3.05 -15.07 0.29
CA PRO A 63 -3.28 -15.26 -1.14
C PRO A 63 -2.02 -14.97 -1.95
N LEU A 64 -1.96 -15.50 -3.18
CA LEU A 64 -0.93 -15.08 -4.12
C LEU A 64 -1.18 -13.62 -4.53
N VAL A 65 -0.12 -12.80 -4.47
CA VAL A 65 -0.13 -11.40 -4.90
C VAL A 65 0.71 -11.28 -6.17
N SER A 66 0.17 -10.67 -7.22
CA SER A 66 0.92 -10.34 -8.42
C SER A 66 1.33 -8.88 -8.42
N ILE A 67 2.63 -8.61 -8.47
CA ILE A 67 3.20 -7.27 -8.56
C ILE A 67 3.50 -7.01 -10.02
N VAL A 68 2.79 -6.07 -10.63
CA VAL A 68 2.94 -5.68 -12.04
C VAL A 68 3.78 -4.42 -12.10
N ILE A 69 4.87 -4.46 -12.86
CA ILE A 69 5.82 -3.36 -13.02
C ILE A 69 5.98 -3.08 -14.52
N ALA A 70 5.52 -1.92 -14.96
CA ALA A 70 5.84 -1.43 -16.31
C ALA A 70 7.30 -0.93 -16.33
N ASN A 71 8.08 -1.38 -17.31
CA ASN A 71 9.48 -0.95 -17.43
C ASN A 71 9.84 -0.63 -18.88
N LYS A 72 10.66 0.39 -19.04
CA LYS A 72 11.33 0.71 -20.28
C LYS A 72 12.73 1.25 -19.98
N ASP A 73 13.77 0.55 -20.47
CA ASP A 73 15.15 0.91 -20.12
C ASP A 73 15.36 0.98 -18.59
N HIS A 74 16.03 2.00 -18.02
CA HIS A 74 16.12 2.28 -16.58
C HIS A 74 16.46 1.07 -15.70
N LYS A 75 17.52 0.33 -16.07
CA LYS A 75 17.99 -0.87 -15.35
C LYS A 75 18.23 -0.62 -13.86
N GLU A 76 18.88 0.50 -13.52
CA GLU A 76 19.27 0.78 -12.13
C GLU A 76 18.06 1.10 -11.25
N ASP A 77 17.05 1.77 -11.78
CA ASP A 77 15.80 2.03 -11.05
C ASP A 77 15.05 0.73 -10.80
N LEU A 78 14.86 -0.09 -11.85
CA LEU A 78 14.25 -1.40 -11.71
C LEU A 78 15.01 -2.29 -10.72
N LYS A 79 16.34 -2.26 -10.76
CA LYS A 79 17.17 -3.04 -9.82
C LYS A 79 16.93 -2.63 -8.37
N ARG A 80 16.94 -1.32 -8.06
CA ARG A 80 16.65 -0.83 -6.72
C ARG A 80 15.25 -1.22 -6.26
N CYS A 81 14.26 -1.09 -7.13
CA CYS A 81 12.89 -1.51 -6.87
C CYS A 81 12.85 -3.00 -6.48
N LEU A 82 13.37 -3.89 -7.33
CA LEU A 82 13.36 -5.33 -7.10
C LEU A 82 14.16 -5.73 -5.85
N ASP A 83 15.29 -5.10 -5.59
CA ASP A 83 16.09 -5.37 -4.39
C ASP A 83 15.36 -4.94 -3.11
N SER A 84 14.53 -3.89 -3.17
CA SER A 84 13.67 -3.51 -2.06
C SER A 84 12.53 -4.52 -1.83
N LEU A 85 11.93 -5.06 -2.90
CA LEU A 85 10.88 -6.08 -2.82
C LEU A 85 11.37 -7.37 -2.17
N LYS A 86 12.61 -7.77 -2.38
CA LYS A 86 13.20 -8.98 -1.76
C LYS A 86 13.18 -8.94 -0.23
N LYS A 87 13.18 -7.75 0.37
CA LYS A 87 13.12 -7.54 1.82
C LYS A 87 11.73 -7.76 2.40
N SER A 88 10.69 -7.85 1.58
CA SER A 88 9.30 -8.05 2.03
C SER A 88 9.17 -9.27 2.92
N SER A 89 8.44 -9.15 4.03
CA SER A 89 8.09 -10.25 4.93
C SER A 89 7.13 -11.23 4.26
N TYR A 90 6.17 -10.72 3.48
CA TYR A 90 5.26 -11.54 2.69
C TYR A 90 6.01 -12.28 1.58
N LYS A 91 5.82 -13.60 1.50
CA LYS A 91 6.58 -14.43 0.54
C LYS A 91 5.74 -15.01 -0.60
N ASN A 92 4.41 -14.98 -0.49
CA ASN A 92 3.53 -15.55 -1.51
C ASN A 92 3.18 -14.51 -2.59
N TYR A 93 4.18 -14.08 -3.35
CA TYR A 93 4.02 -13.15 -4.47
C TYR A 93 4.79 -13.58 -5.71
N GLU A 94 4.33 -13.11 -6.86
CA GLU A 94 5.04 -13.14 -8.15
C GLU A 94 5.24 -11.71 -8.66
N ILE A 95 6.22 -11.51 -9.53
CA ILE A 95 6.49 -10.23 -10.18
C ILE A 95 6.35 -10.40 -11.69
N ILE A 96 5.58 -9.51 -12.32
CA ILE A 96 5.40 -9.45 -13.76
C ILE A 96 5.93 -8.10 -14.24
N ILE A 97 7.06 -8.13 -14.92
CA ILE A 97 7.64 -6.96 -15.56
C ILE A 97 7.06 -6.89 -16.96
N VAL A 98 6.40 -5.77 -17.28
CA VAL A 98 5.92 -5.51 -18.63
C VAL A 98 6.94 -4.63 -19.34
N GLU A 99 7.71 -5.26 -20.21
CA GLU A 99 8.75 -4.63 -21.04
C GLU A 99 8.10 -3.79 -22.14
N ASN A 100 8.37 -2.49 -22.17
CA ASN A 100 7.76 -1.51 -23.06
C ASN A 100 8.75 -0.96 -24.09
N ASN A 101 9.21 -1.81 -25.02
CA ASN A 101 10.07 -1.42 -26.14
C ASN A 101 11.35 -0.68 -25.69
N SER A 102 12.10 -1.29 -24.78
CA SER A 102 13.43 -0.84 -24.38
C SER A 102 14.41 -0.85 -25.54
N SER A 103 15.37 0.05 -25.53
CA SER A 103 16.42 0.17 -26.54
C SER A 103 17.81 -0.16 -26.00
N ASP A 104 17.96 -0.20 -24.69
CA ASP A 104 19.22 -0.51 -24.01
C ASP A 104 19.41 -2.03 -23.89
N ASN A 105 20.53 -2.54 -24.41
CA ASN A 105 20.85 -3.96 -24.33
C ASN A 105 21.10 -4.44 -22.89
N GLU A 106 21.59 -3.59 -21.99
CA GLU A 106 21.87 -3.95 -20.60
C GLU A 106 20.60 -4.37 -19.84
N ILE A 107 19.43 -3.83 -20.21
CA ILE A 107 18.17 -4.23 -19.56
C ILE A 107 17.77 -5.66 -19.94
N PHE A 108 18.03 -6.09 -21.20
CA PHE A 108 17.71 -7.46 -21.62
C PHE A 108 18.64 -8.50 -21.00
N GLU A 109 19.93 -8.14 -20.77
CA GLU A 109 20.85 -8.98 -20.01
C GLU A 109 20.35 -9.12 -18.57
N TYR A 110 19.94 -8.01 -17.95
CA TYR A 110 19.39 -8.01 -16.60
C TYR A 110 18.08 -8.84 -16.50
N TYR A 111 17.17 -8.73 -17.46
CA TYR A 111 15.98 -9.59 -17.51
C TYR A 111 16.33 -11.08 -17.56
N SER A 112 17.35 -11.44 -18.33
CA SER A 112 17.83 -12.82 -18.42
C SER A 112 18.41 -13.34 -17.10
N GLU A 113 18.95 -12.45 -16.27
CA GLU A 113 19.47 -12.78 -14.95
C GLU A 113 18.33 -13.00 -13.94
N ILE A 114 17.43 -12.01 -13.78
CA ILE A 114 16.42 -12.00 -12.73
C ILE A 114 15.30 -13.04 -12.94
N THR A 115 15.02 -13.45 -14.18
CA THR A 115 14.01 -14.47 -14.46
C THR A 115 14.42 -15.87 -14.02
N LYS A 116 15.69 -16.09 -13.65
CA LYS A 116 16.16 -17.36 -13.09
C LYS A 116 15.57 -17.66 -11.70
N ASP A 117 15.18 -16.65 -10.97
CA ASP A 117 14.63 -16.78 -9.61
C ASP A 117 13.21 -17.39 -9.55
N GLY A 118 12.59 -17.63 -10.71
CA GLY A 118 11.34 -18.37 -10.85
C GLY A 118 10.05 -17.64 -10.45
N ASN A 119 10.13 -16.60 -9.63
CA ASN A 119 8.98 -15.77 -9.23
C ASN A 119 8.87 -14.46 -10.03
N ILE A 120 9.81 -14.20 -10.96
CA ILE A 120 9.83 -13.03 -11.84
C ILE A 120 9.62 -13.48 -13.28
N ARG A 121 8.68 -12.85 -13.96
CA ARG A 121 8.45 -13.06 -15.41
C ARG A 121 8.49 -11.73 -16.14
N VAL A 122 9.01 -11.74 -17.36
CA VAL A 122 9.01 -10.59 -18.27
C VAL A 122 8.05 -10.85 -19.42
N VAL A 123 7.17 -9.90 -19.67
CA VAL A 123 6.16 -9.95 -20.75
C VAL A 123 6.37 -8.75 -21.64
N ASN A 124 6.45 -8.99 -22.95
CA ASN A 124 6.71 -7.93 -23.93
C ASN A 124 5.43 -7.23 -24.37
N TRP A 125 5.37 -5.93 -24.20
CA TRP A 125 4.41 -5.05 -24.86
C TRP A 125 4.80 -4.85 -26.31
N ARG A 126 3.92 -5.22 -27.25
CA ARG A 126 4.26 -5.28 -28.68
C ARG A 126 3.74 -4.08 -29.51
N GLU A 127 2.95 -3.22 -28.89
CA GLU A 127 2.43 -2.04 -29.59
C GLU A 127 3.41 -0.88 -29.54
N THR A 128 3.28 0.06 -30.45
CA THR A 128 4.12 1.26 -30.50
C THR A 128 3.58 2.35 -29.59
N GLY A 129 4.50 3.14 -29.01
CA GLY A 129 4.16 4.26 -28.14
C GLY A 129 3.98 3.85 -26.69
N PHE A 130 3.55 4.80 -25.86
CA PHE A 130 3.32 4.60 -24.45
C PHE A 130 1.83 4.70 -24.13
N ASN A 131 1.28 3.64 -23.58
CA ASN A 131 -0.09 3.60 -23.05
C ASN A 131 -0.08 2.88 -21.71
N TYR A 132 -0.02 3.66 -20.63
CA TYR A 132 0.09 3.14 -19.26
C TYR A 132 -0.99 2.13 -18.93
N SER A 133 -2.24 2.45 -19.25
CA SER A 133 -3.38 1.55 -18.95
C SER A 133 -3.28 0.23 -19.69
N SER A 134 -2.94 0.25 -20.96
CA SER A 134 -2.83 -0.97 -21.78
C SER A 134 -1.65 -1.83 -21.35
N ILE A 135 -0.51 -1.22 -21.00
CA ILE A 135 0.68 -1.91 -20.49
C ILE A 135 0.34 -2.62 -19.17
N ASN A 136 -0.27 -1.91 -18.22
CA ASN A 136 -0.68 -2.52 -16.96
C ASN A 136 -1.75 -3.59 -17.15
N ASN A 137 -2.73 -3.39 -18.05
CA ASN A 137 -3.73 -4.39 -18.37
C ASN A 137 -3.11 -5.69 -18.95
N LEU A 138 -2.02 -5.58 -19.71
CA LEU A 138 -1.28 -6.77 -20.14
C LEU A 138 -0.69 -7.49 -18.94
N GLY A 139 0.00 -6.78 -18.06
CA GLY A 139 0.56 -7.38 -16.82
C GLY A 139 -0.52 -8.05 -15.97
N VAL A 140 -1.68 -7.41 -15.81
CA VAL A 140 -2.83 -7.98 -15.08
C VAL A 140 -3.36 -9.25 -15.74
N ARG A 141 -3.47 -9.30 -17.07
CA ARG A 141 -3.91 -10.52 -17.78
C ARG A 141 -2.94 -11.69 -17.62
N GLU A 142 -1.66 -11.39 -17.48
CA GLU A 142 -0.61 -12.39 -17.25
C GLU A 142 -0.47 -12.80 -15.77
N SER A 143 -1.14 -12.08 -14.87
CA SER A 143 -1.10 -12.32 -13.44
C SER A 143 -1.87 -13.57 -13.05
N LYS A 144 -1.39 -14.26 -12.00
CA LYS A 144 -2.03 -15.44 -11.38
C LYS A 144 -2.54 -15.15 -9.97
N GLY A 145 -2.14 -14.01 -9.40
CA GLY A 145 -2.50 -13.62 -8.05
C GLY A 145 -3.98 -13.25 -7.92
N GLU A 146 -4.51 -13.49 -6.74
CA GLU A 146 -5.85 -13.04 -6.37
C GLU A 146 -5.89 -11.51 -6.17
N TYR A 147 -4.77 -10.94 -5.74
CA TYR A 147 -4.58 -9.50 -5.58
C TYR A 147 -3.50 -9.00 -6.52
N ILE A 148 -3.71 -7.80 -7.05
CA ILE A 148 -2.80 -7.17 -7.99
C ILE A 148 -2.24 -5.90 -7.36
N ILE A 149 -0.92 -5.73 -7.40
CA ILE A 149 -0.25 -4.47 -7.07
C ILE A 149 0.31 -3.89 -8.36
N LEU A 150 -0.10 -2.68 -8.71
CA LEU A 150 0.53 -1.90 -9.78
C LEU A 150 1.64 -1.07 -9.13
N LEU A 151 2.89 -1.29 -9.53
CA LEU A 151 4.05 -0.65 -8.93
C LEU A 151 4.90 0.00 -10.01
N ASN A 152 5.37 1.21 -9.78
CA ASN A 152 6.33 1.85 -10.67
C ASN A 152 7.72 1.26 -10.47
N ASN A 153 8.52 1.24 -11.55
CA ASN A 153 9.89 0.71 -11.53
C ASN A 153 10.91 1.56 -10.75
N ASP A 154 10.55 2.80 -10.42
CA ASP A 154 11.36 3.79 -9.68
C ASP A 154 10.98 3.90 -8.19
N THR A 155 10.22 2.94 -7.68
CA THR A 155 9.74 2.92 -6.29
C THR A 155 10.61 2.03 -5.42
N GLU A 156 10.92 2.47 -4.20
CA GLU A 156 11.57 1.65 -3.17
C GLU A 156 10.62 1.39 -2.01
N VAL A 157 10.55 0.16 -1.57
CA VAL A 157 9.74 -0.23 -0.40
C VAL A 157 10.49 0.11 0.88
N ILE A 158 9.84 0.84 1.79
CA ILE A 158 10.41 1.28 3.06
C ILE A 158 10.20 0.22 4.15
N ASN A 159 8.98 -0.31 4.27
CA ASN A 159 8.59 -1.26 5.31
C ASN A 159 8.55 -2.68 4.76
N ASP A 160 9.10 -3.64 5.47
CA ASP A 160 9.11 -5.05 5.03
C ASP A 160 7.72 -5.70 4.99
N ASN A 161 6.79 -5.25 5.84
CA ASN A 161 5.41 -5.75 5.95
C ASN A 161 4.40 -5.01 5.04
N TRP A 162 4.86 -4.28 4.03
CA TRP A 162 4.01 -3.43 3.20
C TRP A 162 2.89 -4.17 2.46
N ILE A 163 3.15 -5.42 2.01
CA ILE A 163 2.12 -6.24 1.34
C ILE A 163 1.04 -6.63 2.33
N GLU A 164 1.42 -7.05 3.54
CA GLU A 164 0.49 -7.38 4.61
C GLU A 164 -0.37 -6.18 5.01
N GLU A 165 0.22 -4.99 5.10
CA GLU A 165 -0.52 -3.76 5.40
C GLU A 165 -1.58 -3.47 4.32
N LEU A 166 -1.23 -3.58 3.04
CA LEU A 166 -2.18 -3.39 1.94
C LEU A 166 -3.26 -4.47 1.94
N LEU A 167 -2.87 -5.75 2.07
CA LEU A 167 -3.79 -6.88 2.09
C LEU A 167 -4.74 -6.83 3.30
N SER A 168 -4.26 -6.37 4.45
CA SER A 168 -5.05 -6.28 5.68
C SER A 168 -6.32 -5.44 5.50
N ILE A 169 -6.29 -4.48 4.58
CA ILE A 169 -7.43 -3.64 4.21
C ILE A 169 -8.14 -4.19 2.96
N ALA A 170 -7.37 -4.61 1.93
CA ALA A 170 -7.92 -5.05 0.66
C ALA A 170 -8.77 -6.33 0.76
N GLN A 171 -8.58 -7.13 1.82
CA GLN A 171 -9.30 -8.39 2.03
C GLN A 171 -10.78 -8.24 2.38
N PHE A 172 -11.25 -7.02 2.69
CA PHE A 172 -12.66 -6.78 2.99
C PHE A 172 -13.47 -6.62 1.70
N ASP A 173 -14.62 -7.29 1.60
CA ASP A 173 -15.47 -7.35 0.41
C ASP A 173 -15.92 -5.98 -0.12
N ASN A 174 -15.98 -4.97 0.76
CA ASN A 174 -16.38 -3.61 0.42
C ASN A 174 -15.19 -2.72 0.01
N VAL A 175 -13.98 -3.25 -0.04
CA VAL A 175 -12.77 -2.53 -0.43
C VAL A 175 -12.34 -2.96 -1.83
N GLY A 176 -12.38 -2.03 -2.78
CA GLY A 176 -11.98 -2.28 -4.16
C GLY A 176 -10.51 -1.96 -4.45
N ILE A 177 -9.97 -0.94 -3.81
CA ILE A 177 -8.59 -0.46 -4.04
C ILE A 177 -7.99 0.05 -2.73
N VAL A 178 -6.71 -0.22 -2.51
CA VAL A 178 -5.91 0.33 -1.41
C VAL A 178 -4.67 0.99 -2.00
N GLY A 179 -4.40 2.23 -1.60
CA GLY A 179 -3.20 2.96 -2.01
C GLY A 179 -2.22 3.14 -0.84
N ALA A 180 -0.95 3.03 -1.12
CA ALA A 180 0.10 3.31 -0.16
C ALA A 180 0.32 4.82 0.02
N LYS A 181 0.82 5.22 1.19
CA LYS A 181 1.39 6.55 1.39
C LYS A 181 2.78 6.57 0.77
N LEU A 182 3.05 7.59 -0.05
CA LEU A 182 4.32 7.74 -0.76
C LEU A 182 5.10 8.93 -0.23
N TYR A 183 6.42 8.79 -0.19
CA TYR A 183 7.35 9.82 0.24
C TYR A 183 8.36 10.12 -0.88
N TYR A 184 8.83 11.34 -0.91
CA TYR A 184 10.05 11.70 -1.63
C TYR A 184 11.30 11.26 -0.82
N PRO A 185 12.48 11.20 -1.45
CA PRO A 185 13.72 10.83 -0.74
C PRO A 185 14.11 11.75 0.42
N ASP A 186 13.54 12.94 0.52
CA ASP A 186 13.71 13.91 1.60
C ASP A 186 12.68 13.77 2.72
N ASP A 187 11.92 12.66 2.76
CA ASP A 187 10.85 12.35 3.70
C ASP A 187 9.62 13.27 3.60
N THR A 188 9.54 14.14 2.60
CA THR A 188 8.29 14.87 2.32
C THR A 188 7.24 13.97 1.68
N ILE A 189 5.97 14.25 1.94
CA ILE A 189 4.87 13.43 1.42
C ILE A 189 4.67 13.70 -0.07
N GLN A 190 4.82 12.67 -0.91
CA GLN A 190 4.46 12.72 -2.33
C GLN A 190 2.96 12.49 -2.53
N HIS A 191 2.41 11.48 -1.85
CA HIS A 191 1.00 11.09 -1.97
C HIS A 191 0.47 10.51 -0.66
N ALA A 192 -0.73 10.91 -0.26
CA ALA A 192 -1.38 10.43 0.96
C ALA A 192 -2.89 10.19 0.76
N GLY A 193 -3.32 9.91 -0.46
CA GLY A 193 -4.71 9.63 -0.81
C GLY A 193 -5.35 10.68 -1.71
N VAL A 194 -6.53 10.35 -2.21
CA VAL A 194 -7.37 11.21 -3.07
C VAL A 194 -8.74 11.34 -2.43
N VAL A 195 -9.19 12.57 -2.23
CA VAL A 195 -10.54 12.88 -1.75
C VAL A 195 -11.42 13.22 -2.92
N ILE A 196 -12.38 12.34 -3.24
CA ILE A 196 -13.31 12.54 -4.34
C ILE A 196 -14.26 13.68 -4.00
N GLY A 197 -14.49 14.58 -4.97
CA GLY A 197 -15.41 15.72 -4.84
C GLY A 197 -14.79 16.98 -4.20
N MET A 198 -13.52 16.95 -3.78
CA MET A 198 -12.80 18.17 -3.46
C MET A 198 -12.44 18.94 -4.74
N LEU A 199 -12.61 20.26 -4.72
CA LEU A 199 -12.35 21.18 -5.83
C LEU A 199 -13.25 20.98 -7.08
N GLY A 200 -14.36 20.25 -6.97
CA GLY A 200 -15.33 20.12 -8.07
C GLY A 200 -14.89 19.22 -9.22
N ILE A 201 -13.96 18.30 -8.98
CA ILE A 201 -13.51 17.29 -9.93
C ILE A 201 -14.21 15.96 -9.65
#